data_c8fccff46c979f5c36afd6f9802ba588
#
_entry.id   c8fccff46c979f5c36afd6f9802ba588
#
_cell.length_a   1.000
_cell.length_b   1.000
_cell.length_c   1.000
_cell.angle_alpha   90.00
_cell.angle_beta   90.00
_cell.angle_gamma   90.00
#
_symmetry.space_group_name_H-M   'P 1'
#
loop_
_entity.id
_entity.type
_entity.pdbx_description
1 polymer ?
#
loop_
_entity_poly.entity_id
_entity_poly.type
_entity_poly.pdbx_seq_one_letter_code
_entity_poly.pdbx_strand_id
1 'polypeptide(L)'
;MTNFNPQFEKIGNILIHEGCIEETQLSEALEEQKIKKDKLGRILLGKGFITENNLALAYSMQLGFKIISGDDLLNSNEDVVSLISEDFAKENLVIAVQKTDTTIRLAMEDPENLEVIDSVQKITNLKPEIHVAGKSDIENAIGILYDRIN
;
A
#
# COMPACT_ATOMS: atom_id res chain seq x y z
N MET A 1 14.59 -13.84 -25.63
CA MET A 1 14.33 -13.77 -24.18
C MET A 1 14.29 -12.32 -23.73
N THR A 2 13.17 -11.93 -23.20
CA THR A 2 13.02 -10.58 -22.67
C THR A 2 13.59 -10.53 -21.25
N ASN A 3 14.49 -9.60 -21.00
CA ASN A 3 15.03 -9.33 -19.68
C ASN A 3 14.01 -8.50 -18.92
N PHE A 4 12.99 -9.18 -18.37
CA PHE A 4 12.00 -8.53 -17.55
C PHE A 4 12.61 -8.17 -16.18
N ASN A 5 12.65 -6.88 -15.88
CA ASN A 5 13.11 -6.39 -14.58
C ASN A 5 12.02 -5.50 -13.98
N PRO A 6 11.30 -5.99 -12.95
CA PRO A 6 10.17 -5.23 -12.39
C PRO A 6 10.54 -3.84 -11.89
N GLN A 7 11.78 -3.62 -11.48
CA GLN A 7 12.21 -2.29 -11.01
C GLN A 7 12.14 -1.22 -12.09
N PHE A 8 12.21 -1.61 -13.36
CA PHE A 8 12.18 -0.69 -14.50
C PHE A 8 10.86 -0.74 -15.27
N GLU A 9 9.87 -1.49 -14.78
CA GLU A 9 8.59 -1.65 -15.44
C GLU A 9 7.49 -0.85 -14.77
N LYS A 10 6.49 -0.44 -15.56
CA LYS A 10 5.26 0.15 -15.02
C LYS A 10 4.41 -0.94 -14.39
N ILE A 11 3.58 -0.57 -13.43
CA ILE A 11 2.77 -1.52 -12.65
C ILE A 11 1.89 -2.39 -13.54
N GLY A 12 1.32 -1.84 -14.62
CA GLY A 12 0.49 -2.60 -15.55
C GLY A 12 1.26 -3.72 -16.26
N ASN A 13 2.50 -3.46 -16.64
CA ASN A 13 3.36 -4.47 -17.29
C ASN A 13 3.74 -5.58 -16.31
N ILE A 14 3.96 -5.24 -15.05
CA ILE A 14 4.24 -6.23 -14.01
C ILE A 14 3.03 -7.16 -13.82
N LEU A 15 1.84 -6.59 -13.76
CA LEU A 15 0.61 -7.36 -13.59
C LEU A 15 0.35 -8.31 -14.77
N ILE A 16 0.66 -7.88 -15.99
CA ILE A 16 0.59 -8.75 -17.19
C ILE A 16 1.60 -9.87 -17.08
N HIS A 17 2.84 -9.53 -16.77
CA HIS A 17 3.93 -10.52 -16.66
C HIS A 17 3.61 -11.59 -15.62
N GLU A 18 2.99 -11.19 -14.51
CA GLU A 18 2.61 -12.11 -13.43
C GLU A 18 1.29 -12.86 -13.72
N GLY A 19 0.67 -12.61 -14.86
CA GLY A 19 -0.56 -13.30 -15.23
C GLY A 19 -1.81 -12.81 -14.51
N CYS A 20 -1.74 -11.65 -13.87
CA CYS A 20 -2.87 -11.10 -13.11
C CYS A 20 -3.93 -10.49 -14.02
N ILE A 21 -3.51 -9.87 -15.14
CA ILE A 21 -4.40 -9.25 -16.13
C ILE A 21 -3.93 -9.57 -17.53
N GLU A 22 -4.83 -9.37 -18.50
CA GLU A 22 -4.53 -9.45 -19.91
C GLU A 22 -4.31 -8.05 -20.50
N GLU A 23 -3.70 -7.98 -21.69
CA GLU A 23 -3.45 -6.71 -22.37
C GLU A 23 -4.73 -5.93 -22.65
N THR A 24 -5.82 -6.62 -22.97
CA THR A 24 -7.12 -5.99 -23.22
C THR A 24 -7.66 -5.32 -21.96
N GLN A 25 -7.48 -5.95 -20.81
CA GLN A 25 -7.88 -5.38 -19.51
C GLN A 25 -7.05 -4.15 -19.18
N LEU A 26 -5.74 -4.22 -19.42
CA LEU A 26 -4.86 -3.06 -19.19
C LEU A 26 -5.26 -1.90 -20.09
N SER A 27 -5.52 -2.15 -21.38
CA SER A 27 -5.94 -1.12 -22.31
C SER A 27 -7.24 -0.45 -21.88
N GLU A 28 -8.21 -1.23 -21.42
CA GLU A 28 -9.48 -0.71 -20.91
C GLU A 28 -9.28 0.19 -19.71
N ALA A 29 -8.44 -0.24 -18.77
CA ALA A 29 -8.14 0.54 -17.56
C ALA A 29 -7.39 1.83 -17.89
N LEU A 30 -6.46 1.80 -18.84
CA LEU A 30 -5.72 2.99 -19.28
C LEU A 30 -6.65 4.03 -19.94
N GLU A 31 -7.63 3.58 -20.72
CA GLU A 31 -8.64 4.48 -21.31
C GLU A 31 -9.47 5.15 -20.20
N GLU A 32 -9.88 4.38 -19.18
CA GLU A 32 -10.61 4.94 -18.04
C GLU A 32 -9.76 5.92 -17.25
N GLN A 33 -8.47 5.65 -17.10
CA GLN A 33 -7.53 6.52 -16.40
C GLN A 33 -7.44 7.91 -17.03
N LYS A 34 -7.53 8.00 -18.35
CA LYS A 34 -7.53 9.29 -19.06
C LYS A 34 -8.71 10.16 -18.65
N ILE A 35 -9.83 9.55 -18.31
CA ILE A 35 -11.06 10.25 -17.94
C ILE A 35 -11.09 10.54 -16.43
N LYS A 36 -10.83 9.54 -15.60
CA LYS A 36 -10.96 9.62 -14.13
C LYS A 36 -9.74 10.19 -13.43
N LYS A 37 -8.58 10.17 -14.05
CA LYS A 37 -7.31 10.66 -13.48
C LYS A 37 -6.97 10.04 -12.13
N ASP A 38 -7.38 8.80 -11.90
CA ASP A 38 -7.05 8.05 -10.70
C ASP A 38 -5.84 7.15 -10.98
N LYS A 39 -5.30 6.52 -9.93
CA LYS A 39 -4.20 5.58 -10.08
C LYS A 39 -4.66 4.32 -10.79
N LEU A 40 -3.82 3.78 -11.67
CA LEU A 40 -4.14 2.59 -12.46
C LEU A 40 -4.51 1.40 -11.58
N GLY A 41 -3.77 1.18 -10.49
CA GLY A 41 -4.06 0.08 -9.56
C GLY A 41 -5.46 0.17 -8.97
N ARG A 42 -5.91 1.36 -8.62
CA ARG A 42 -7.25 1.57 -8.07
C ARG A 42 -8.33 1.32 -9.12
N ILE A 43 -8.08 1.71 -10.35
CA ILE A 43 -9.01 1.47 -11.46
C ILE A 43 -9.14 -0.03 -11.71
N LEU A 44 -8.03 -0.75 -11.76
CA LEU A 44 -8.01 -2.20 -11.95
C LEU A 44 -8.73 -2.93 -10.82
N LEU A 45 -8.54 -2.51 -9.57
CA LEU A 45 -9.26 -3.05 -8.42
C LEU A 45 -10.76 -2.80 -8.54
N GLY A 46 -11.14 -1.57 -8.89
CA GLY A 46 -12.54 -1.17 -9.01
C GLY A 46 -13.28 -1.94 -10.10
N LYS A 47 -12.59 -2.33 -11.16
CA LYS A 47 -13.13 -3.16 -12.23
C LYS A 47 -13.16 -4.66 -11.88
N GLY A 48 -12.55 -5.05 -10.78
CA GLY A 48 -12.46 -6.45 -10.41
C GLY A 48 -11.44 -7.25 -11.23
N PHE A 49 -10.55 -6.57 -11.94
CA PHE A 49 -9.54 -7.23 -12.77
C PHE A 49 -8.38 -7.80 -11.96
N ILE A 50 -8.11 -7.23 -10.80
CA ILE A 50 -7.06 -7.69 -9.88
C ILE A 50 -7.59 -7.74 -8.46
N THR A 51 -6.88 -8.48 -7.60
CA THR A 51 -7.11 -8.50 -6.16
C THR A 51 -6.16 -7.50 -5.48
N GLU A 52 -6.46 -7.18 -4.22
CA GLU A 52 -5.57 -6.35 -3.40
C GLU A 52 -4.20 -7.00 -3.25
N ASN A 53 -4.15 -8.33 -3.12
CA ASN A 53 -2.90 -9.07 -3.03
C ASN A 53 -2.08 -8.94 -4.31
N ASN A 54 -2.72 -8.99 -5.48
CA ASN A 54 -2.04 -8.77 -6.76
C ASN A 54 -1.38 -7.39 -6.79
N LEU A 55 -2.09 -6.37 -6.35
CA LEU A 55 -1.57 -5.00 -6.35
C LEU A 55 -0.40 -4.85 -5.38
N ALA A 56 -0.53 -5.38 -4.17
CA ALA A 56 0.54 -5.34 -3.17
C ALA A 56 1.79 -6.05 -3.69
N LEU A 57 1.63 -7.21 -4.32
CA LEU A 57 2.75 -7.94 -4.93
C LEU A 57 3.43 -7.12 -6.02
N ALA A 58 2.65 -6.49 -6.89
CA ALA A 58 3.19 -5.67 -7.98
C ALA A 58 3.99 -4.48 -7.45
N TYR A 59 3.49 -3.78 -6.42
CA TYR A 59 4.24 -2.71 -5.76
C TYR A 59 5.53 -3.23 -5.12
N SER A 60 5.45 -4.39 -4.46
CA SER A 60 6.63 -5.01 -3.86
C SER A 60 7.70 -5.30 -4.91
N MET A 61 7.30 -5.84 -6.06
CA MET A 61 8.21 -6.15 -7.16
C MET A 61 8.81 -4.89 -7.78
N GLN A 62 7.99 -3.86 -7.97
CA GLN A 62 8.42 -2.62 -8.61
C GLN A 62 9.32 -1.79 -7.71
N LEU A 63 8.94 -1.62 -6.45
CA LEU A 63 9.54 -0.66 -5.53
C LEU A 63 10.45 -1.30 -4.48
N GLY A 64 10.45 -2.63 -4.40
CA GLY A 64 11.31 -3.36 -3.48
C GLY A 64 10.83 -3.38 -2.03
N PHE A 65 9.63 -2.88 -1.75
CA PHE A 65 9.08 -2.90 -0.39
C PHE A 65 8.55 -4.28 -0.02
N LYS A 66 8.68 -4.63 1.25
CA LYS A 66 8.13 -5.88 1.78
C LYS A 66 6.62 -5.75 1.95
N ILE A 67 5.93 -6.89 1.82
CA ILE A 67 4.51 -6.98 2.10
C ILE A 67 4.33 -7.40 3.57
N ILE A 68 3.36 -6.80 4.24
CA ILE A 68 2.96 -7.20 5.59
C ILE A 68 1.54 -7.78 5.53
N SER A 69 1.35 -8.93 6.17
CA SER A 69 0.05 -9.61 6.17
C SER A 69 -0.93 -8.95 7.13
N GLY A 70 -2.24 -9.22 6.92
CA GLY A 70 -3.28 -8.75 7.84
C GLY A 70 -3.07 -9.24 9.26
N ASP A 71 -2.63 -10.49 9.44
CA ASP A 71 -2.35 -11.06 10.75
C ASP A 71 -1.21 -10.33 11.45
N ASP A 72 -0.14 -10.02 10.72
CA ASP A 72 1.00 -9.29 11.26
C ASP A 72 0.61 -7.85 11.63
N LEU A 73 -0.30 -7.23 10.87
CA LEU A 73 -0.82 -5.91 11.21
C LEU A 73 -1.49 -5.89 12.58
N LEU A 74 -2.23 -6.95 12.92
CA LEU A 74 -2.92 -7.05 14.21
C LEU A 74 -1.97 -7.18 15.40
N ASN A 75 -0.70 -7.54 15.14
CA ASN A 75 0.35 -7.62 16.16
C ASN A 75 1.13 -6.31 16.30
N SER A 76 0.65 -5.22 15.70
CA SER A 76 1.29 -3.91 15.81
C SER A 76 1.33 -3.44 17.25
N ASN A 77 2.39 -2.73 17.62
CA ASN A 77 2.56 -2.14 18.94
C ASN A 77 1.57 -0.98 19.13
N GLU A 78 0.66 -1.11 20.08
CA GLU A 78 -0.42 -0.12 20.31
C GLU A 78 0.11 1.27 20.62
N ASP A 79 1.22 1.39 21.36
CA ASP A 79 1.85 2.69 21.65
C ASP A 79 2.36 3.35 20.37
N VAL A 80 2.84 2.56 19.42
CA VAL A 80 3.30 3.06 18.12
C VAL A 80 2.11 3.42 17.22
N VAL A 81 1.09 2.56 17.18
CA VAL A 81 -0.14 2.81 16.44
C VAL A 81 -0.74 4.17 16.85
N SER A 82 -0.76 4.45 18.15
CA SER A 82 -1.36 5.67 18.69
C SER A 82 -0.59 6.95 18.39
N LEU A 83 0.63 6.85 17.83
CA LEU A 83 1.37 8.04 17.39
C LEU A 83 0.69 8.74 16.21
N ILE A 84 -0.15 8.01 15.47
CA ILE A 84 -0.92 8.52 14.35
C ILE A 84 -2.39 8.47 14.74
N SER A 85 -3.14 9.55 14.50
CA SER A 85 -4.57 9.58 14.84
C SER A 85 -5.36 8.59 13.99
N GLU A 86 -6.47 8.12 14.53
CA GLU A 86 -7.36 7.20 13.81
C GLU A 86 -7.87 7.82 12.51
N ASP A 87 -8.25 9.09 12.54
CA ASP A 87 -8.74 9.79 11.35
C ASP A 87 -7.68 9.84 10.25
N PHE A 88 -6.44 10.17 10.62
CA PHE A 88 -5.33 10.19 9.66
C PHE A 88 -5.09 8.80 9.06
N ALA A 89 -5.12 7.77 9.90
CA ALA A 89 -4.92 6.39 9.46
C ALA A 89 -6.00 5.96 8.47
N LYS A 90 -7.26 6.28 8.76
CA LYS A 90 -8.40 5.93 7.90
C LYS A 90 -8.36 6.68 6.57
N GLU A 91 -8.11 7.98 6.61
CA GLU A 91 -8.10 8.82 5.41
C GLU A 91 -6.98 8.45 4.45
N ASN A 92 -5.85 8.03 4.99
CA ASN A 92 -4.63 7.81 4.21
C ASN A 92 -4.24 6.33 4.09
N LEU A 93 -5.01 5.41 4.67
CA LEU A 93 -4.76 3.97 4.64
C LEU A 93 -3.33 3.65 5.03
N VAL A 94 -2.97 4.05 6.25
CA VAL A 94 -1.64 3.87 6.83
C VAL A 94 -1.76 3.45 8.29
N ILE A 95 -0.86 2.55 8.71
CA ILE A 95 -0.74 2.13 10.12
C ILE A 95 0.72 2.23 10.51
N ALA A 96 0.99 2.82 11.68
CA ALA A 96 2.30 2.76 12.31
C ALA A 96 2.40 1.44 13.08
N VAL A 97 3.32 0.57 12.68
CA VAL A 97 3.37 -0.81 13.17
C VAL A 97 4.35 -0.98 14.32
N GLN A 98 5.57 -0.52 14.12
CA GLN A 98 6.67 -0.65 15.07
C GLN A 98 7.63 0.51 14.89
N LYS A 99 8.47 0.75 15.89
CA LYS A 99 9.52 1.76 15.78
C LYS A 99 10.81 1.33 16.47
N THR A 100 11.89 1.96 16.05
CA THR A 100 13.18 1.97 16.75
C THR A 100 13.41 3.39 17.25
N ASP A 101 14.59 3.66 17.80
CA ASP A 101 14.94 5.03 18.23
C ASP A 101 14.97 6.02 17.06
N THR A 102 15.21 5.55 15.84
CA THR A 102 15.41 6.42 14.66
C THR A 102 14.42 6.16 13.52
N THR A 103 13.73 5.03 13.52
CA THR A 103 12.86 4.64 12.40
C THR A 103 11.46 4.28 12.87
N ILE A 104 10.48 4.41 11.98
CA ILE A 104 9.11 3.96 12.20
C ILE A 104 8.66 3.12 11.00
N ARG A 105 8.18 1.92 11.27
CA ARG A 105 7.65 1.04 10.23
C ARG A 105 6.19 1.37 9.98
N LEU A 106 5.87 1.64 8.72
CA LEU A 106 4.51 1.94 8.28
C LEU A 106 4.01 0.85 7.36
N ALA A 107 2.75 0.48 7.51
CA ALA A 107 2.03 -0.32 6.53
C ALA A 107 1.14 0.62 5.73
N MET A 108 1.25 0.60 4.40
CA MET A 108 0.52 1.50 3.52
C MET A 108 -0.10 0.73 2.35
N GLU A 109 -1.30 1.15 1.95
CA GLU A 109 -1.93 0.63 0.73
C GLU A 109 -1.21 1.18 -0.51
N ASP A 110 -0.84 2.46 -0.46
CA ASP A 110 -0.16 3.15 -1.55
C ASP A 110 1.23 3.61 -1.10
N PRO A 111 2.28 2.83 -1.40
CA PRO A 111 3.63 3.14 -0.94
C PRO A 111 4.26 4.33 -1.66
N GLU A 112 3.61 4.85 -2.71
CA GLU A 112 4.08 6.02 -3.44
C GLU A 112 3.48 7.33 -2.93
N ASN A 113 2.66 7.29 -1.90
CA ASN A 113 2.06 8.50 -1.33
C ASN A 113 3.06 9.24 -0.45
N LEU A 114 3.89 10.05 -1.08
CA LEU A 114 4.97 10.77 -0.42
C LEU A 114 4.47 11.81 0.58
N GLU A 115 3.30 12.41 0.35
CA GLU A 115 2.71 13.37 1.29
C GLU A 115 2.42 12.73 2.64
N VAL A 116 1.89 11.51 2.64
CA VAL A 116 1.60 10.78 3.86
C VAL A 116 2.90 10.40 4.57
N ILE A 117 3.90 9.93 3.82
CA ILE A 117 5.20 9.56 4.36
C ILE A 117 5.86 10.77 5.04
N ASP A 118 5.86 11.92 4.37
CA ASP A 118 6.42 13.16 4.92
C ASP A 118 5.66 13.61 6.16
N SER A 119 4.32 13.50 6.15
CA SER A 119 3.50 13.87 7.30
C SER A 119 3.82 13.01 8.51
N VAL A 120 3.97 11.71 8.34
CA VAL A 120 4.32 10.81 9.44
C VAL A 120 5.71 11.15 9.98
N GLN A 121 6.66 11.43 9.11
CA GLN A 121 8.00 11.83 9.55
C GLN A 121 7.97 13.11 10.39
N LYS A 122 7.18 14.08 10.00
CA LYS A 122 7.02 15.33 10.75
C LYS A 122 6.33 15.12 12.10
N ILE A 123 5.30 14.27 12.14
CA ILE A 123 4.55 13.98 13.36
C ILE A 123 5.42 13.24 14.36
N THR A 124 6.20 12.26 13.92
CA THR A 124 6.94 11.34 14.77
C THR A 124 8.42 11.70 14.94
N ASN A 125 8.97 12.50 14.05
CA ASN A 125 10.40 12.79 13.95
C ASN A 125 11.25 11.52 13.77
N LEU A 126 10.67 10.49 13.14
CA LEU A 126 11.32 9.22 12.84
C LEU A 126 11.36 9.01 11.34
N LYS A 127 12.38 8.28 10.87
CA LYS A 127 12.51 7.94 9.45
C LYS A 127 11.54 6.82 9.09
N PRO A 128 10.60 7.04 8.15
CA PRO A 128 9.67 6.00 7.75
C PRO A 128 10.33 4.85 6.99
N GLU A 129 9.94 3.64 7.33
CA GLU A 129 10.28 2.40 6.65
C GLU A 129 8.97 1.80 6.15
N ILE A 130 8.81 1.66 4.84
CA ILE A 130 7.51 1.35 4.24
C ILE A 130 7.35 -0.14 3.98
N HIS A 131 6.20 -0.68 4.39
CA HIS A 131 5.71 -2.01 4.00
C HIS A 131 4.37 -1.83 3.30
N VAL A 132 4.05 -2.71 2.36
CA VAL A 132 2.82 -2.65 1.58
C VAL A 132 1.79 -3.63 2.16
N ALA A 133 0.55 -3.18 2.28
CA ALA A 133 -0.55 -4.04 2.71
C ALA A 133 -1.80 -3.76 1.87
N GLY A 134 -2.68 -4.74 1.78
CA GLY A 134 -3.95 -4.57 1.08
C GLY A 134 -4.89 -3.62 1.83
N LYS A 135 -5.71 -2.92 1.08
CA LYS A 135 -6.66 -1.94 1.63
C LYS A 135 -7.55 -2.54 2.71
N SER A 136 -8.15 -3.70 2.43
CA SER A 136 -9.04 -4.36 3.39
C SER A 136 -8.33 -4.78 4.66
N ASP A 137 -7.09 -5.24 4.55
CA ASP A 137 -6.28 -5.62 5.71
C ASP A 137 -5.99 -4.40 6.59
N ILE A 138 -5.66 -3.28 5.95
CA ILE A 138 -5.41 -2.02 6.68
C ILE A 138 -6.67 -1.52 7.36
N GLU A 139 -7.80 -1.48 6.65
CA GLU A 139 -9.07 -1.02 7.20
C GLU A 139 -9.51 -1.89 8.39
N ASN A 140 -9.40 -3.20 8.26
CA ASN A 140 -9.72 -4.13 9.33
C ASN A 140 -8.81 -3.91 10.55
N ALA A 141 -7.52 -3.78 10.33
CA ALA A 141 -6.55 -3.57 11.40
C ALA A 141 -6.78 -2.22 12.12
N ILE A 142 -7.09 -1.16 11.37
CA ILE A 142 -7.42 0.14 11.96
C ILE A 142 -8.60 0.00 12.91
N GLY A 143 -9.68 -0.64 12.48
CA GLY A 143 -10.86 -0.84 13.30
C GLY A 143 -10.57 -1.57 14.60
N ILE A 144 -9.77 -2.63 14.53
CA ILE A 144 -9.44 -3.46 15.70
C ILE A 144 -8.44 -2.76 16.61
N LEU A 145 -7.35 -2.22 16.05
CA LEU A 145 -6.26 -1.65 16.86
C LEU A 145 -6.68 -0.37 17.59
N TYR A 146 -7.36 0.55 16.92
CA TYR A 146 -7.79 1.78 17.55
C TYR A 146 -8.92 1.54 18.57
N ASP A 147 -9.74 0.52 18.36
CA ASP A 147 -10.75 0.12 19.34
C ASP A 147 -10.09 -0.36 20.63
N ARG A 148 -8.99 -1.08 20.55
CA ARG A 148 -8.21 -1.53 21.72
C ARG A 148 -7.54 -0.38 22.47
N ILE A 149 -7.12 0.66 21.74
CA ILE A 149 -6.43 1.82 22.31
C ILE A 149 -7.41 2.74 23.03
N ASN A 150 -8.61 2.89 22.49
CA ASN A 150 -9.66 3.75 23.05
C ASN A 150 -10.44 3.03 24.22
#